data_cfa536dc23c5fa9b2b8d125cfceaf55b
#
_entry.id   cfa536dc23c5fa9b2b8d125cfceaf55b
#
_cell.length_a   1.000
_cell.length_b   1.000
_cell.length_c   1.000
_cell.angle_alpha   90.00
_cell.angle_beta   90.00
_cell.angle_gamma   90.00
#
_symmetry.space_group_name_H-M   'P 1'
#
loop_
_entity.id
_entity.type
_entity.pdbx_description
1 polymer ?
#
loop_
_entity_poly.entity_id
_entity_poly.type
_entity_poly.pdbx_seq_one_letter_code
_entity_poly.pdbx_strand_id
1 'polypeptide(L)'
;MAGPMNQANFSYFVQKDLSEHFGAEYGDFSSMIPALFTRKTPDQAIVYEVLVGDLGTVPIFDGEVSYDDSKQSYRKSVEEDEYAYGLKTTKKLRRNDLYGIVQEQVRLLAQRFRAVAESKAAGVFNGAFSTTTTADALALCHSAHTSDVGGSNQSNTGTSAFSPSIVETMRRNMIKFKTNRDNIQNATFPDLLLLPTEVEEKGYELIKSKGKVDTAQNNANFHEGKYKMAVWHNWMSDAENFFFINSKQMKRFLKFYEWNPTEFFFAGEVDTLVTKHVGYRSFNVSAADWRWCFGQNPA
;
A
#
# COMPACT_ATOMS: atom_id res chain seq x y z
N MET A 1 -24.65 -54.44 5.79
CA MET A 1 -23.26 -54.58 5.29
C MET A 1 -22.76 -53.15 5.02
N ALA A 2 -21.77 -52.74 5.78
CA ALA A 2 -21.12 -51.43 5.52
C ALA A 2 -20.36 -51.54 4.20
N GLY A 3 -20.66 -50.68 3.25
CA GLY A 3 -19.94 -50.57 1.98
C GLY A 3 -18.47 -50.23 2.20
N PRO A 4 -17.55 -50.59 1.27
CA PRO A 4 -16.15 -50.27 1.40
C PRO A 4 -15.96 -48.76 1.53
N MET A 5 -15.08 -48.33 2.43
CA MET A 5 -14.73 -46.94 2.64
C MET A 5 -14.38 -46.27 1.30
N ASN A 6 -15.23 -45.39 0.87
CA ASN A 6 -15.12 -44.76 -0.44
C ASN A 6 -13.99 -43.72 -0.40
N GLN A 7 -13.07 -43.79 -1.35
CA GLN A 7 -11.88 -42.95 -1.48
C GLN A 7 -12.23 -41.42 -1.56
N ALA A 8 -13.49 -41.08 -1.90
CA ALA A 8 -14.03 -39.72 -1.86
C ALA A 8 -14.07 -39.15 -0.43
N ASN A 9 -14.39 -39.99 0.60
CA ASN A 9 -14.42 -39.53 1.99
C ASN A 9 -13.01 -39.30 2.55
N PHE A 10 -12.02 -40.07 2.10
CA PHE A 10 -10.62 -39.86 2.49
C PHE A 10 -10.01 -38.63 1.83
N SER A 11 -10.43 -38.31 0.62
CA SER A 11 -10.06 -37.07 -0.09
C SER A 11 -10.52 -35.84 0.67
N TYR A 12 -11.71 -35.85 1.25
CA TYR A 12 -12.28 -34.70 1.99
C TYR A 12 -11.51 -34.37 3.26
N PHE A 13 -11.04 -35.36 4.05
CA PHE A 13 -10.27 -35.10 5.27
C PHE A 13 -8.89 -34.48 4.95
N VAL A 14 -8.18 -34.99 3.94
CA VAL A 14 -6.90 -34.43 3.50
C VAL A 14 -7.07 -33.00 2.96
N GLN A 15 -8.18 -32.72 2.31
CA GLN A 15 -8.50 -31.39 1.76
C GLN A 15 -8.75 -30.37 2.84
N LYS A 16 -9.53 -30.73 3.86
CA LYS A 16 -9.83 -29.84 4.99
C LYS A 16 -8.56 -29.48 5.74
N ASP A 17 -7.70 -30.44 6.00
CA ASP A 17 -6.41 -30.25 6.66
C ASP A 17 -5.51 -29.30 5.85
N LEU A 18 -5.35 -29.53 4.55
CA LEU A 18 -4.55 -28.64 3.69
C LEU A 18 -5.13 -27.21 3.58
N SER A 19 -6.45 -27.09 3.57
CA SER A 19 -7.11 -25.78 3.56
C SER A 19 -6.93 -25.04 4.89
N GLU A 20 -6.97 -25.75 6.02
CA GLU A 20 -6.69 -25.18 7.35
C GLU A 20 -5.23 -24.73 7.47
N HIS A 21 -4.27 -25.52 6.98
CA HIS A 21 -2.86 -25.14 6.94
C HIS A 21 -2.60 -23.91 6.07
N PHE A 22 -3.24 -23.84 4.89
CA PHE A 22 -3.17 -22.65 4.05
C PHE A 22 -3.70 -21.40 4.76
N GLY A 23 -4.85 -21.53 5.41
CA GLY A 23 -5.47 -20.40 6.13
C GLY A 23 -4.65 -19.94 7.34
N ALA A 24 -4.11 -20.88 8.12
CA ALA A 24 -3.28 -20.59 9.29
C ALA A 24 -2.01 -19.84 8.88
N GLU A 25 -1.26 -20.36 7.92
CA GLU A 25 -0.02 -19.73 7.46
C GLU A 25 -0.26 -18.38 6.79
N TYR A 26 -1.38 -18.26 6.06
CA TYR A 26 -1.79 -16.96 5.53
C TYR A 26 -2.05 -15.96 6.66
N GLY A 27 -2.47 -16.38 7.86
CA GLY A 27 -2.68 -15.54 9.06
C GLY A 27 -1.39 -15.02 9.71
N ASP A 28 -0.31 -15.78 9.71
CA ASP A 28 0.88 -15.51 10.52
C ASP A 28 1.85 -14.46 9.94
N PHE A 29 1.69 -14.08 8.69
CA PHE A 29 2.57 -13.10 8.06
C PHE A 29 2.27 -11.67 8.52
N SER A 30 3.28 -10.95 9.00
CA SER A 30 3.15 -9.52 9.34
C SER A 30 2.98 -8.67 8.08
N SER A 31 1.85 -7.98 7.95
CA SER A 31 1.50 -7.15 6.79
C SER A 31 1.47 -5.68 7.16
N MET A 32 2.09 -4.82 6.32
CA MET A 32 2.01 -3.37 6.44
C MET A 32 0.77 -2.77 5.74
N ILE A 33 0.07 -3.56 4.92
CA ILE A 33 -1.12 -3.09 4.19
C ILE A 33 -2.18 -2.48 5.13
N PRO A 34 -2.57 -3.10 6.28
CA PRO A 34 -3.59 -2.52 7.15
C PRO A 34 -3.15 -1.21 7.83
N ALA A 35 -1.85 -1.01 8.01
CA ALA A 35 -1.31 0.20 8.62
C ALA A 35 -1.34 1.39 7.65
N LEU A 36 -1.01 1.16 6.39
CA LEU A 36 -0.85 2.20 5.38
C LEU A 36 -2.09 2.38 4.50
N PHE A 37 -2.75 1.32 4.09
CA PHE A 37 -3.84 1.36 3.11
C PHE A 37 -5.22 1.27 3.76
N THR A 38 -6.19 1.91 3.13
CA THR A 38 -7.60 1.68 3.42
C THR A 38 -8.13 0.58 2.49
N ARG A 39 -8.56 -0.54 3.05
CA ARG A 39 -9.15 -1.64 2.28
C ARG A 39 -10.56 -1.28 1.85
N LYS A 40 -10.89 -1.63 0.61
CA LYS A 40 -12.21 -1.50 -0.01
C LYS A 40 -12.52 -2.76 -0.81
N THR A 41 -13.76 -3.23 -0.73
CA THR A 41 -14.27 -4.34 -1.53
C THR A 41 -15.29 -3.76 -2.52
N PRO A 42 -14.90 -3.56 -3.77
CA PRO A 42 -15.82 -3.04 -4.79
C PRO A 42 -16.67 -4.15 -5.38
N ASP A 43 -17.86 -3.77 -5.85
CA ASP A 43 -18.80 -4.66 -6.55
C ASP A 43 -18.65 -4.59 -8.08
N GLN A 44 -17.87 -3.61 -8.58
CA GLN A 44 -17.68 -3.37 -10.02
C GLN A 44 -16.25 -3.72 -10.42
N ALA A 45 -16.07 -4.30 -11.61
CA ALA A 45 -14.74 -4.65 -12.12
C ALA A 45 -13.81 -3.44 -12.29
N ILE A 46 -14.37 -2.26 -12.60
CA ILE A 46 -13.63 -1.01 -12.72
C ILE A 46 -14.15 -0.01 -11.69
N VAL A 47 -13.27 0.48 -10.84
CA VAL A 47 -13.57 1.52 -9.85
C VAL A 47 -13.07 2.87 -10.37
N TYR A 48 -13.93 3.87 -10.33
CA TYR A 48 -13.58 5.24 -10.65
C TYR A 48 -13.35 6.06 -9.38
N GLU A 49 -12.13 6.51 -9.17
CA GLU A 49 -11.79 7.47 -8.12
C GLU A 49 -11.89 8.88 -8.71
N VAL A 50 -12.88 9.63 -8.24
CA VAL A 50 -13.14 11.00 -8.69
C VAL A 50 -12.70 11.96 -7.61
N LEU A 51 -11.86 12.92 -7.96
CA LEU A 51 -11.52 14.04 -7.11
C LEU A 51 -12.52 15.16 -7.35
N VAL A 52 -12.94 15.79 -6.26
CA VAL A 52 -13.84 16.96 -6.32
C VAL A 52 -12.98 18.21 -6.29
N GLY A 53 -13.25 19.13 -7.19
CA GLY A 53 -12.61 20.45 -7.21
C GLY A 53 -12.97 21.24 -5.95
N ASP A 54 -12.04 22.06 -5.51
CA ASP A 54 -12.28 22.98 -4.39
C ASP A 54 -13.20 24.15 -4.80
N LEU A 55 -13.81 24.77 -3.80
CA LEU A 55 -14.56 26.00 -3.98
C LEU A 55 -13.62 27.21 -4.02
N GLY A 56 -14.04 28.29 -4.64
CA GLY A 56 -13.32 29.56 -4.62
C GLY A 56 -13.26 30.20 -3.24
N THR A 57 -12.59 31.31 -3.14
CA THR A 57 -12.52 32.09 -1.89
C THR A 57 -13.88 32.74 -1.62
N VAL A 58 -14.36 32.63 -0.37
CA VAL A 58 -15.61 33.28 0.05
C VAL A 58 -15.43 34.80 -0.01
N PRO A 59 -16.20 35.54 -0.87
CA PRO A 59 -16.13 36.98 -0.93
C PRO A 59 -16.83 37.63 0.26
N ILE A 60 -16.55 38.91 0.46
CA ILE A 60 -17.29 39.75 1.43
C ILE A 60 -18.71 39.91 0.89
N PHE A 61 -19.71 39.72 1.76
CA PHE A 61 -21.10 39.94 1.42
C PHE A 61 -21.39 41.43 1.17
N ASP A 62 -21.85 41.74 -0.04
CA ASP A 62 -22.16 43.11 -0.49
C ASP A 62 -23.67 43.33 -0.79
N GLY A 63 -24.51 42.41 -0.35
CA GLY A 63 -25.95 42.46 -0.54
C GLY A 63 -26.49 41.35 -1.45
N GLU A 64 -25.62 40.64 -2.20
CA GLU A 64 -25.98 39.47 -2.99
C GLU A 64 -25.11 38.26 -2.61
N VAL A 65 -25.69 37.06 -2.66
CA VAL A 65 -24.97 35.81 -2.40
C VAL A 65 -24.23 35.38 -3.66
N SER A 66 -22.93 35.24 -3.59
CA SER A 66 -22.12 34.67 -4.67
C SER A 66 -22.23 33.14 -4.66
N TYR A 67 -22.50 32.56 -5.80
CA TYR A 67 -22.55 31.12 -6.01
C TYR A 67 -21.32 30.68 -6.82
N ASP A 68 -20.66 29.58 -6.37
CA ASP A 68 -19.55 28.98 -7.09
C ASP A 68 -19.95 27.61 -7.63
N ASP A 69 -19.49 27.30 -8.84
CA ASP A 69 -19.71 26.01 -9.46
C ASP A 69 -18.67 25.02 -8.99
N SER A 70 -19.09 24.01 -8.22
CA SER A 70 -18.23 22.87 -7.92
C SER A 70 -18.07 22.02 -9.18
N LYS A 71 -16.81 21.85 -9.64
CA LYS A 71 -16.48 21.04 -10.82
C LYS A 71 -15.86 19.74 -10.39
N GLN A 72 -16.11 18.69 -11.16
CA GLN A 72 -15.34 17.46 -11.06
C GLN A 72 -13.89 17.78 -11.45
N SER A 73 -12.94 17.38 -10.60
CA SER A 73 -11.53 17.42 -10.85
C SER A 73 -11.08 16.13 -11.56
N TYR A 74 -9.82 15.77 -11.44
CA TYR A 74 -9.24 14.59 -12.05
C TYR A 74 -9.96 13.30 -11.65
N ARG A 75 -9.96 12.33 -12.56
CA ARG A 75 -10.52 11.00 -12.37
C ARG A 75 -9.46 9.94 -12.67
N LYS A 76 -9.37 8.91 -11.81
CA LYS A 76 -8.54 7.74 -12.02
C LYS A 76 -9.42 6.49 -12.07
N SER A 77 -9.17 5.60 -13.03
CA SER A 77 -9.75 4.26 -13.08
C SER A 77 -8.80 3.25 -12.43
N VAL A 78 -9.37 2.31 -11.72
CA VAL A 78 -8.66 1.18 -11.10
C VAL A 78 -9.35 -0.08 -11.54
N GLU A 79 -8.62 -0.92 -12.26
CA GLU A 79 -9.09 -2.20 -12.77
C GLU A 79 -8.63 -3.34 -11.86
N GLU A 80 -9.35 -4.45 -11.91
CA GLU A 80 -9.05 -5.66 -11.17
C GLU A 80 -7.84 -6.38 -11.78
N ASP A 81 -6.84 -6.73 -10.95
CA ASP A 81 -5.76 -7.63 -11.31
C ASP A 81 -6.00 -9.00 -10.68
N GLU A 82 -6.05 -10.04 -11.48
CA GLU A 82 -6.26 -11.42 -11.04
C GLU A 82 -4.94 -12.15 -10.86
N TYR A 83 -4.80 -12.87 -9.76
CA TYR A 83 -3.64 -13.68 -9.42
C TYR A 83 -4.07 -15.11 -9.14
N ALA A 84 -3.57 -16.05 -9.93
CA ALA A 84 -3.80 -17.48 -9.74
C ALA A 84 -2.47 -18.23 -9.81
N TYR A 85 -2.22 -19.09 -8.84
CA TYR A 85 -1.04 -19.94 -8.82
C TYR A 85 -1.34 -21.27 -8.14
N GLY A 86 -0.73 -22.36 -8.61
CA GLY A 86 -1.09 -23.66 -8.11
C GLY A 86 0.03 -24.70 -8.16
N LEU A 87 -0.21 -25.78 -7.43
CA LEU A 87 0.64 -26.94 -7.29
C LEU A 87 -0.07 -28.19 -7.85
N LYS A 88 0.70 -29.12 -8.39
CA LYS A 88 0.20 -30.43 -8.82
C LYS A 88 0.88 -31.52 -7.99
N THR A 89 0.09 -32.38 -7.35
CA THR A 89 0.58 -33.49 -6.55
C THR A 89 0.08 -34.82 -7.11
N THR A 90 1.00 -35.79 -7.30
CA THR A 90 0.62 -37.11 -7.78
C THR A 90 0.06 -37.99 -6.63
N LYS A 91 -0.80 -38.92 -6.95
CA LYS A 91 -1.36 -39.87 -5.99
C LYS A 91 -0.27 -40.68 -5.25
N LYS A 92 0.83 -41.02 -5.95
CA LYS A 92 1.98 -41.73 -5.37
C LYS A 92 2.69 -40.86 -4.32
N LEU A 93 2.91 -39.56 -4.59
CA LEU A 93 3.54 -38.65 -3.63
C LEU A 93 2.69 -38.50 -2.37
N ARG A 94 1.40 -38.22 -2.52
CA ARG A 94 0.47 -38.11 -1.38
C ARG A 94 0.40 -39.34 -0.49
N ARG A 95 0.42 -40.52 -1.12
CA ARG A 95 0.37 -41.81 -0.37
C ARG A 95 1.66 -42.10 0.40
N ASN A 96 2.80 -41.65 -0.11
CA ASN A 96 4.13 -41.89 0.43
C ASN A 96 4.73 -40.65 1.14
N ASP A 97 3.91 -39.63 1.41
CA ASP A 97 4.36 -38.42 2.08
C ASP A 97 4.52 -38.64 3.59
N LEU A 98 5.67 -39.19 3.95
CA LEU A 98 6.07 -39.46 5.33
C LEU A 98 6.56 -38.20 6.08
N TYR A 99 6.83 -37.12 5.37
CA TYR A 99 7.48 -35.92 5.90
C TYR A 99 6.64 -34.66 5.83
N GLY A 100 5.39 -34.76 5.40
CA GLY A 100 4.51 -33.57 5.26
C GLY A 100 4.91 -32.62 4.14
N ILE A 101 5.60 -33.10 3.10
CA ILE A 101 6.09 -32.26 1.98
C ILE A 101 4.93 -31.57 1.27
N VAL A 102 3.78 -32.23 1.14
CA VAL A 102 2.60 -31.63 0.48
C VAL A 102 2.04 -30.49 1.31
N GLN A 103 2.01 -30.64 2.65
CA GLN A 103 1.55 -29.60 3.56
C GLN A 103 2.49 -28.38 3.51
N GLU A 104 3.81 -28.63 3.52
CA GLU A 104 4.80 -27.57 3.40
C GLU A 104 4.69 -26.81 2.07
N GLN A 105 4.43 -27.49 0.96
CA GLN A 105 4.21 -26.84 -0.33
C GLN A 105 2.96 -25.96 -0.35
N VAL A 106 1.87 -26.38 0.30
CA VAL A 106 0.65 -25.56 0.43
C VAL A 106 0.91 -24.34 1.31
N ARG A 107 1.69 -24.50 2.38
CA ARG A 107 2.13 -23.41 3.23
C ARG A 107 2.94 -22.36 2.45
N LEU A 108 3.92 -22.81 1.66
CA LEU A 108 4.68 -21.92 0.78
C LEU A 108 3.80 -21.21 -0.26
N LEU A 109 2.77 -21.90 -0.77
CA LEU A 109 1.79 -21.28 -1.67
C LEU A 109 1.06 -20.11 -1.00
N ALA A 110 0.59 -20.30 0.25
CA ALA A 110 -0.06 -19.24 1.02
C ALA A 110 0.85 -18.04 1.24
N GLN A 111 2.12 -18.28 1.62
CA GLN A 111 3.11 -17.20 1.78
C GLN A 111 3.33 -16.43 0.47
N ARG A 112 3.34 -17.09 -0.70
CA ARG A 112 3.50 -16.44 -2.00
C ARG A 112 2.34 -15.50 -2.33
N PHE A 113 1.09 -15.86 -2.03
CA PHE A 113 -0.06 -14.97 -2.21
C PHE A 113 0.03 -13.72 -1.33
N ARG A 114 0.54 -13.83 -0.10
CA ARG A 114 0.80 -12.68 0.75
C ARG A 114 1.92 -11.81 0.22
N ALA A 115 3.03 -12.43 -0.17
CA ALA A 115 4.18 -11.74 -0.73
C ALA A 115 3.81 -10.93 -1.97
N VAL A 116 2.94 -11.45 -2.85
CA VAL A 116 2.45 -10.71 -4.03
C VAL A 116 1.65 -9.49 -3.61
N ALA A 117 0.77 -9.60 -2.60
CA ALA A 117 0.01 -8.46 -2.11
C ALA A 117 0.89 -7.37 -1.50
N GLU A 118 1.88 -7.76 -0.66
CA GLU A 118 2.85 -6.81 -0.09
C GLU A 118 3.71 -6.17 -1.18
N SER A 119 4.20 -6.94 -2.15
CA SER A 119 4.97 -6.43 -3.28
C SER A 119 4.20 -5.40 -4.11
N LYS A 120 2.92 -5.68 -4.40
CA LYS A 120 2.07 -4.75 -5.15
C LYS A 120 1.80 -3.48 -4.34
N ALA A 121 1.56 -3.60 -3.04
CA ALA A 121 1.35 -2.47 -2.14
C ALA A 121 2.63 -1.63 -1.99
N ALA A 122 3.79 -2.26 -1.76
CA ALA A 122 5.08 -1.59 -1.71
C ALA A 122 5.46 -0.95 -3.05
N GLY A 123 5.01 -1.54 -4.16
CA GLY A 123 5.19 -1.01 -5.52
C GLY A 123 4.69 0.41 -5.68
N VAL A 124 3.70 0.86 -4.89
CA VAL A 124 3.24 2.25 -4.89
C VAL A 124 4.37 3.21 -4.50
N PHE A 125 5.14 2.85 -3.46
CA PHE A 125 6.26 3.67 -2.97
C PHE A 125 7.52 3.45 -3.80
N ASN A 126 7.80 2.23 -4.23
CA ASN A 126 8.94 1.92 -5.09
C ASN A 126 8.83 2.61 -6.46
N GLY A 127 7.62 2.75 -6.98
CA GLY A 127 7.34 3.45 -8.22
C GLY A 127 6.96 4.93 -8.05
N ALA A 128 7.05 5.49 -6.84
CA ALA A 128 6.50 6.80 -6.50
C ALA A 128 7.06 7.94 -7.35
N PHE A 129 8.29 7.82 -7.83
CA PHE A 129 8.98 8.85 -8.63
C PHE A 129 8.87 8.61 -10.14
N SER A 130 8.24 7.51 -10.58
CA SER A 130 8.21 7.14 -12.00
C SER A 130 6.90 6.49 -12.47
N THR A 131 6.57 5.31 -11.95
CA THR A 131 5.50 4.45 -12.48
C THR A 131 4.17 4.53 -11.75
N THR A 132 4.18 4.89 -10.47
CA THR A 132 2.95 5.08 -9.69
C THR A 132 2.36 6.44 -10.00
N THR A 133 1.29 6.45 -10.80
CA THR A 133 0.62 7.70 -11.18
C THR A 133 -0.55 8.01 -10.25
N THR A 134 -0.81 9.30 -10.06
CA THR A 134 -2.01 9.84 -9.40
C THR A 134 -3.09 10.22 -10.41
N ALA A 135 -4.20 10.79 -9.98
CA ALA A 135 -5.32 11.12 -10.86
C ALA A 135 -4.98 12.23 -11.89
N ASP A 136 -3.95 13.04 -11.64
CA ASP A 136 -3.41 14.03 -12.57
C ASP A 136 -2.48 13.43 -13.65
N ALA A 137 -2.38 12.08 -13.71
CA ALA A 137 -1.52 11.31 -14.60
C ALA A 137 -0.01 11.55 -14.43
N LEU A 138 0.42 12.22 -13.36
CA LEU A 138 1.81 12.39 -12.98
C LEU A 138 2.23 11.35 -11.92
N ALA A 139 3.54 11.16 -11.75
CA ALA A 139 4.08 10.29 -10.71
C ALA A 139 3.63 10.76 -9.30
N LEU A 140 3.49 9.84 -8.35
CA LEU A 140 3.04 10.16 -6.98
C LEU A 140 3.90 11.26 -6.34
N CYS A 141 5.21 11.22 -6.55
CA CYS A 141 6.15 12.27 -6.15
C CYS A 141 6.72 12.92 -7.41
N HIS A 142 6.28 14.15 -7.69
CA HIS A 142 6.65 14.87 -8.89
C HIS A 142 6.98 16.32 -8.61
N SER A 143 7.83 16.92 -9.43
CA SER A 143 8.29 18.31 -9.26
C SER A 143 7.27 19.38 -9.66
N ALA A 144 6.24 19.00 -10.42
CA ALA A 144 5.26 19.95 -10.95
C ALA A 144 3.88 19.28 -11.13
N HIS A 145 3.20 18.98 -10.04
CA HIS A 145 1.80 18.56 -10.09
C HIS A 145 0.93 19.70 -10.59
N THR A 146 0.16 19.42 -11.62
CA THR A 146 -0.70 20.41 -12.28
C THR A 146 -2.05 20.54 -11.60
N SER A 147 -2.71 21.68 -11.79
CA SER A 147 -4.09 21.92 -11.40
C SER A 147 -4.98 21.94 -12.65
N ASP A 148 -6.13 21.28 -12.59
CA ASP A 148 -7.15 21.24 -13.65
C ASP A 148 -8.08 22.46 -13.65
N VAL A 149 -8.03 23.29 -12.61
CA VAL A 149 -8.88 24.47 -12.43
C VAL A 149 -8.10 25.78 -12.34
N GLY A 150 -6.83 25.80 -12.77
CA GLY A 150 -6.01 27.01 -12.90
C GLY A 150 -5.20 27.40 -11.68
N GLY A 151 -5.04 26.51 -10.69
CA GLY A 151 -4.11 26.70 -9.58
C GLY A 151 -2.64 26.52 -10.01
N SER A 152 -1.73 26.95 -9.15
CA SER A 152 -0.28 26.88 -9.37
C SER A 152 0.24 25.43 -9.30
N ASN A 153 1.26 25.13 -10.09
CA ASN A 153 1.96 23.84 -9.99
C ASN A 153 2.65 23.70 -8.63
N GLN A 154 2.62 22.50 -8.06
CA GLN A 154 3.20 22.21 -6.76
C GLN A 154 4.14 21.01 -6.84
N SER A 155 5.15 21.00 -5.97
CA SER A 155 6.14 19.92 -5.90
C SER A 155 6.04 19.18 -4.56
N ASN A 156 6.08 17.86 -4.60
CA ASN A 156 6.16 16.99 -3.42
C ASN A 156 7.36 16.02 -3.48
N THR A 157 8.40 16.41 -4.21
CA THR A 157 9.62 15.61 -4.37
C THR A 157 10.88 16.38 -4.05
N GLY A 158 11.95 15.67 -3.72
CA GLY A 158 13.31 16.15 -3.55
C GLY A 158 14.32 15.03 -3.81
N THR A 159 15.61 15.39 -3.78
CA THR A 159 16.73 14.48 -4.09
C THR A 159 17.79 14.45 -2.98
N SER A 160 17.44 14.87 -1.78
CA SER A 160 18.39 14.99 -0.67
C SER A 160 18.41 13.76 0.21
N ALA A 161 19.59 13.35 0.66
CA ALA A 161 19.76 12.26 1.62
C ALA A 161 19.09 12.57 2.98
N PHE A 162 18.74 11.51 3.70
CA PHE A 162 18.04 11.63 4.99
C PHE A 162 18.87 12.41 6.01
N SER A 163 18.29 13.49 6.53
CA SER A 163 18.86 14.30 7.63
C SER A 163 17.75 15.05 8.38
N PRO A 164 17.99 15.51 9.62
CA PRO A 164 17.04 16.31 10.38
C PRO A 164 16.59 17.58 9.66
N SER A 165 17.50 18.24 8.96
CA SER A 165 17.23 19.46 8.18
C SER A 165 16.32 19.20 6.97
N ILE A 166 16.48 18.07 6.32
CA ILE A 166 15.64 17.68 5.17
C ILE A 166 14.23 17.30 5.64
N VAL A 167 14.10 16.54 6.74
CA VAL A 167 12.79 16.25 7.34
C VAL A 167 12.04 17.53 7.70
N GLU A 168 12.72 18.54 8.26
CA GLU A 168 12.11 19.85 8.53
C GLU A 168 11.71 20.57 7.25
N THR A 169 12.51 20.49 6.20
CA THR A 169 12.19 21.09 4.88
C THR A 169 10.95 20.42 4.28
N MET A 170 10.88 19.08 4.29
CA MET A 170 9.70 18.33 3.84
C MET A 170 8.46 18.76 4.64
N ARG A 171 8.56 18.84 5.97
CA ARG A 171 7.46 19.28 6.83
C ARG A 171 6.95 20.66 6.43
N ARG A 172 7.85 21.63 6.25
CA ARG A 172 7.49 23.00 5.84
C ARG A 172 6.84 23.04 4.47
N ASN A 173 7.31 22.24 3.53
CA ASN A 173 6.75 22.19 2.18
C ASN A 173 5.35 21.58 2.20
N MET A 174 5.13 20.48 2.94
CA MET A 174 3.81 19.86 3.05
C MET A 174 2.77 20.78 3.70
N ILE A 175 3.16 21.56 4.71
CA ILE A 175 2.25 22.53 5.36
C ILE A 175 1.81 23.63 4.38
N LYS A 176 2.63 23.92 3.36
CA LYS A 176 2.34 24.93 2.35
C LYS A 176 1.53 24.39 1.16
N PHE A 177 1.21 23.11 1.12
CA PHE A 177 0.38 22.56 0.05
C PHE A 177 -0.96 23.27 -0.03
N LYS A 178 -1.36 23.56 -1.25
CA LYS A 178 -2.59 24.24 -1.59
C LYS A 178 -3.55 23.30 -2.28
N THR A 179 -4.80 23.67 -2.27
CA THR A 179 -5.83 23.02 -3.07
C THR A 179 -5.60 23.28 -4.57
N ASN A 180 -6.43 22.71 -5.42
CA ASN A 180 -6.37 22.93 -6.87
C ASN A 180 -6.80 24.35 -7.31
N ARG A 181 -7.29 25.20 -6.39
CA ARG A 181 -7.59 26.64 -6.59
C ARG A 181 -6.69 27.57 -5.76
N ASP A 182 -5.51 27.09 -5.38
CA ASP A 182 -4.55 27.84 -4.56
C ASP A 182 -5.03 28.26 -3.15
N ASN A 183 -6.13 27.69 -2.67
CA ASN A 183 -6.56 27.91 -1.29
C ASN A 183 -5.66 27.14 -0.31
N ILE A 184 -5.53 27.69 0.89
CA ILE A 184 -4.75 27.06 1.96
C ILE A 184 -5.40 25.74 2.38
N GLN A 185 -4.63 24.65 2.34
CA GLN A 185 -5.07 23.36 2.80
C GLN A 185 -4.68 23.13 4.27
N ASN A 186 -5.59 23.33 5.20
CA ASN A 186 -5.33 23.29 6.64
C ASN A 186 -5.05 21.89 7.21
N ALA A 187 -4.93 20.86 6.40
CA ALA A 187 -4.91 19.45 6.86
C ALA A 187 -3.64 18.68 6.52
N THR A 188 -2.60 19.30 6.01
CA THR A 188 -1.38 18.60 5.53
C THR A 188 -0.23 18.57 6.52
N PHE A 189 -0.53 18.36 7.82
CA PHE A 189 0.52 18.12 8.81
C PHE A 189 1.00 16.67 8.71
N PRO A 190 2.27 16.43 8.33
CA PRO A 190 2.81 15.09 8.27
C PRO A 190 3.05 14.56 9.69
N ASP A 191 2.71 13.30 9.90
CA ASP A 191 2.78 12.61 11.19
C ASP A 191 3.43 11.23 11.13
N LEU A 192 3.70 10.73 9.91
CA LEU A 192 4.27 9.41 9.68
C LEU A 192 5.50 9.51 8.77
N LEU A 193 6.60 8.92 9.20
CA LEU A 193 7.83 8.77 8.42
C LEU A 193 7.94 7.33 7.95
N LEU A 194 7.92 7.10 6.64
CA LEU A 194 8.12 5.78 6.03
C LEU A 194 9.54 5.69 5.52
N LEU A 195 10.29 4.70 6.02
CA LEU A 195 11.71 4.52 5.78
C LEU A 195 12.03 3.13 5.24
N PRO A 196 13.09 2.98 4.43
CA PRO A 196 13.72 1.71 4.17
C PRO A 196 14.53 1.25 5.38
N THR A 197 14.91 -0.03 5.39
CA THR A 197 15.66 -0.64 6.49
C THR A 197 17.01 0.05 6.75
N GLU A 198 17.69 0.49 5.70
CA GLU A 198 19.01 1.08 5.74
C GLU A 198 19.05 2.47 6.42
N VAL A 199 17.90 3.15 6.46
CA VAL A 199 17.77 4.49 7.07
C VAL A 199 17.07 4.41 8.44
N GLU A 200 16.67 3.23 8.90
CA GLU A 200 15.93 3.03 10.15
C GLU A 200 16.64 3.60 11.37
N GLU A 201 17.95 3.33 11.53
CA GLU A 201 18.76 3.81 12.65
C GLU A 201 18.72 5.34 12.74
N LYS A 202 18.98 6.02 11.62
CA LYS A 202 18.93 7.49 11.55
C LYS A 202 17.52 8.05 11.85
N GLY A 203 16.48 7.33 11.39
CA GLY A 203 15.10 7.67 11.69
C GLY A 203 14.76 7.55 13.18
N TYR A 204 15.23 6.48 13.81
CA TYR A 204 15.07 6.25 15.23
C TYR A 204 15.77 7.33 16.06
N GLU A 205 17.01 7.64 15.75
CA GLU A 205 17.77 8.72 16.39
C GLU A 205 17.04 10.06 16.27
N LEU A 206 16.52 10.40 15.07
CA LEU A 206 15.78 11.63 14.85
C LEU A 206 14.55 11.74 15.76
N ILE A 207 13.78 10.67 15.92
CA ILE A 207 12.49 10.70 16.64
C ILE A 207 12.67 10.51 18.15
N LYS A 208 13.70 9.76 18.59
CA LYS A 208 13.86 9.37 20.01
C LYS A 208 14.91 10.18 20.74
N SER A 209 15.86 10.80 20.06
CA SER A 209 16.92 11.59 20.71
C SER A 209 16.36 12.88 21.28
N LYS A 210 16.71 13.17 22.56
CA LYS A 210 16.37 14.44 23.21
C LYS A 210 17.19 15.61 22.69
N GLY A 211 18.45 15.37 22.34
CA GLY A 211 19.36 16.34 21.75
C GLY A 211 19.41 16.23 20.24
N LYS A 212 19.78 17.30 19.55
CA LYS A 212 20.04 17.25 18.11
C LYS A 212 21.18 16.31 17.79
N VAL A 213 20.97 15.41 16.85
CA VAL A 213 21.92 14.35 16.45
C VAL A 213 23.24 14.93 15.90
N ASP A 214 23.19 16.08 15.24
CA ASP A 214 24.32 16.66 14.49
C ASP A 214 25.01 17.87 15.16
N THR A 215 24.79 18.14 16.46
CA THR A 215 25.37 19.31 17.11
C THR A 215 26.14 18.97 18.38
N ALA A 216 27.38 19.44 18.45
CA ALA A 216 28.22 19.34 19.67
C ALA A 216 27.63 20.08 20.89
N GLN A 217 26.66 20.97 20.69
CA GLN A 217 26.05 21.80 21.73
C GLN A 217 24.81 21.21 22.38
N ASN A 218 24.42 19.99 22.04
CA ASN A 218 23.27 19.27 22.63
C ASN A 218 21.97 20.09 22.68
N ASN A 219 21.69 20.86 21.62
CA ASN A 219 20.46 21.64 21.50
C ASN A 219 19.23 20.72 21.48
N ALA A 220 18.09 21.18 21.97
CA ALA A 220 16.85 20.43 21.99
C ALA A 220 16.44 19.95 20.58
N ASN A 221 16.07 18.68 20.48
CA ASN A 221 15.57 18.11 19.24
C ASN A 221 14.09 18.48 19.03
N PHE A 222 13.81 19.28 18.00
CA PHE A 222 12.45 19.66 17.65
C PHE A 222 11.57 18.47 17.23
N HIS A 223 12.17 17.39 16.71
CA HIS A 223 11.44 16.25 16.14
C HIS A 223 11.12 15.15 17.16
N GLU A 224 11.65 15.28 18.41
CA GLU A 224 11.43 14.29 19.46
C GLU A 224 9.93 13.99 19.66
N GLY A 225 9.54 12.72 19.49
CA GLY A 225 8.19 12.22 19.76
C GLY A 225 7.07 12.75 18.86
N LYS A 226 7.37 13.58 17.84
CA LYS A 226 6.34 14.21 16.99
C LYS A 226 5.79 13.32 15.90
N TYR A 227 6.57 12.33 15.45
CA TYR A 227 6.23 11.50 14.31
C TYR A 227 6.22 10.03 14.68
N LYS A 228 5.37 9.29 13.99
CA LYS A 228 5.42 7.82 13.96
C LYS A 228 6.42 7.41 12.90
N MET A 229 7.11 6.30 13.13
CA MET A 229 8.00 5.68 12.16
C MET A 229 7.40 4.36 11.70
N ALA A 230 7.40 4.14 10.41
CA ALA A 230 7.09 2.88 9.78
C ALA A 230 8.29 2.46 8.94
N VAL A 231 8.76 1.24 9.14
CA VAL A 231 9.85 0.66 8.35
C VAL A 231 9.28 -0.53 7.61
N TRP A 232 9.39 -0.53 6.30
CA TRP A 232 8.88 -1.63 5.48
C TRP A 232 10.04 -2.51 5.05
N HIS A 233 10.44 -3.38 5.97
CA HIS A 233 11.57 -4.28 5.78
C HIS A 233 11.40 -5.15 4.52
N ASN A 234 12.46 -5.27 3.74
CA ASN A 234 12.59 -6.11 2.54
C ASN A 234 11.67 -5.77 1.36
N TRP A 235 10.77 -4.79 1.48
CA TRP A 235 9.82 -4.47 0.41
C TRP A 235 10.10 -3.14 -0.29
N MET A 236 10.80 -2.24 0.36
CA MET A 236 11.34 -1.04 -0.30
C MET A 236 12.58 -1.43 -1.10
N SER A 237 12.51 -1.23 -2.42
CA SER A 237 13.58 -1.64 -3.34
C SER A 237 14.78 -0.71 -3.35
N ASP A 238 14.58 0.53 -2.92
CA ASP A 238 15.60 1.56 -2.84
C ASP A 238 15.99 1.80 -1.39
N ALA A 239 17.28 1.73 -1.11
CA ALA A 239 17.88 1.84 0.23
C ALA A 239 17.83 3.27 0.80
N GLU A 240 17.62 4.26 -0.04
CA GLU A 240 17.74 5.67 0.34
C GLU A 240 16.43 6.46 0.19
N ASN A 241 15.44 5.90 -0.52
CA ASN A 241 14.15 6.56 -0.72
C ASN A 241 13.34 6.58 0.58
N PHE A 242 12.87 7.75 0.97
CA PHE A 242 12.02 7.89 2.15
C PHE A 242 10.88 8.87 1.92
N PHE A 243 9.82 8.69 2.72
CA PHE A 243 8.59 9.44 2.55
C PHE A 243 8.11 10.03 3.86
N PHE A 244 7.66 11.28 3.80
CA PHE A 244 6.98 11.93 4.89
C PHE A 244 5.49 12.02 4.55
N ILE A 245 4.63 11.56 5.44
CA ILE A 245 3.24 11.22 5.15
C ILE A 245 2.30 11.87 6.16
N ASN A 246 1.19 12.37 5.68
CA ASN A 246 0.02 12.66 6.48
C ASN A 246 -0.88 11.42 6.54
N SER A 247 -0.89 10.70 7.64
CA SER A 247 -1.59 9.42 7.77
C SER A 247 -3.10 9.54 7.60
N LYS A 248 -3.70 10.66 7.99
CA LYS A 248 -5.14 10.92 7.87
C LYS A 248 -5.55 11.08 6.39
N GLN A 249 -4.79 11.83 5.63
CA GLN A 249 -5.05 12.01 4.19
C GLN A 249 -4.64 10.77 3.39
N MET A 250 -3.55 10.12 3.75
CA MET A 250 -3.13 8.86 3.16
C MET A 250 -4.27 7.83 3.18
N LYS A 251 -4.91 7.61 4.32
CA LYS A 251 -6.05 6.69 4.43
C LYS A 251 -7.25 7.07 3.57
N ARG A 252 -7.39 8.34 3.20
CA ARG A 252 -8.44 8.81 2.29
C ARG A 252 -8.14 8.48 0.84
N PHE A 253 -6.89 8.60 0.40
CA PHE A 253 -6.50 8.56 -1.00
C PHE A 253 -5.68 7.32 -1.38
N LEU A 254 -5.04 6.66 -0.43
CA LEU A 254 -4.31 5.42 -0.65
C LEU A 254 -5.18 4.23 -0.31
N LYS A 255 -5.61 3.48 -1.33
CA LYS A 255 -6.59 2.41 -1.18
C LYS A 255 -6.06 1.09 -1.71
N PHE A 256 -6.43 0.03 -1.01
CA PHE A 256 -6.25 -1.35 -1.41
C PHE A 256 -7.62 -1.91 -1.76
N TYR A 257 -7.87 -2.11 -3.05
CA TYR A 257 -9.08 -2.70 -3.56
C TYR A 257 -8.94 -4.22 -3.63
N GLU A 258 -9.82 -4.93 -2.98
CA GLU A 258 -9.85 -6.38 -2.94
C GLU A 258 -11.22 -6.85 -3.41
N TRP A 259 -11.29 -7.34 -4.66
CA TRP A 259 -12.52 -7.88 -5.25
C TRP A 259 -12.80 -9.27 -4.71
N ASN A 260 -11.79 -10.15 -4.77
CA ASN A 260 -11.88 -11.48 -4.19
C ASN A 260 -10.76 -11.69 -3.17
N PRO A 261 -11.10 -12.09 -1.93
CA PRO A 261 -10.12 -12.50 -0.95
C PRO A 261 -9.38 -13.75 -1.44
N THR A 262 -8.30 -14.11 -0.76
CA THR A 262 -7.56 -15.32 -1.14
C THR A 262 -8.41 -16.55 -0.93
N GLU A 263 -8.69 -17.27 -2.01
CA GLU A 263 -9.43 -18.52 -2.05
C GLU A 263 -8.50 -19.66 -2.41
N PHE A 264 -8.78 -20.84 -1.87
CA PHE A 264 -8.03 -22.04 -2.13
C PHE A 264 -8.93 -23.12 -2.72
N PHE A 265 -8.62 -23.51 -3.96
CA PHE A 265 -9.33 -24.53 -4.69
C PHE A 265 -8.47 -25.76 -4.87
N PHE A 266 -9.11 -26.90 -4.98
CA PHE A 266 -8.44 -28.14 -5.38
C PHE A 266 -9.36 -28.98 -6.27
N ALA A 267 -8.75 -29.71 -7.19
CA ALA A 267 -9.45 -30.64 -8.06
C ALA A 267 -8.58 -31.89 -8.33
N GLY A 268 -9.17 -33.06 -8.24
CA GLY A 268 -8.54 -34.32 -8.63
C GLY A 268 -8.80 -34.60 -10.12
N GLU A 269 -7.77 -34.92 -10.86
CA GLU A 269 -7.85 -35.35 -12.24
C GLU A 269 -7.79 -36.89 -12.30
N VAL A 270 -8.85 -37.49 -12.83
CA VAL A 270 -9.00 -38.95 -12.80
C VAL A 270 -8.05 -39.65 -13.76
N ASP A 271 -7.84 -39.06 -14.94
CA ASP A 271 -7.03 -39.69 -16.00
C ASP A 271 -5.54 -39.70 -15.67
N THR A 272 -5.05 -38.67 -14.99
CA THR A 272 -3.62 -38.50 -14.66
C THR A 272 -3.29 -38.89 -13.21
N LEU A 273 -4.29 -39.14 -12.37
CA LEU A 273 -4.18 -39.39 -10.91
C LEU A 273 -3.40 -38.26 -10.21
N VAL A 274 -3.55 -37.02 -10.68
CA VAL A 274 -2.95 -35.83 -10.15
C VAL A 274 -4.01 -35.02 -9.42
N THR A 275 -3.66 -34.45 -8.27
CA THR A 275 -4.48 -33.45 -7.59
C THR A 275 -3.86 -32.07 -7.82
N LYS A 276 -4.66 -31.13 -8.28
CA LYS A 276 -4.31 -29.73 -8.47
C LYS A 276 -4.77 -28.94 -7.25
N HIS A 277 -3.88 -28.13 -6.69
CA HIS A 277 -4.15 -27.19 -5.60
C HIS A 277 -3.88 -25.80 -6.14
N VAL A 278 -4.87 -24.93 -6.12
CA VAL A 278 -4.79 -23.57 -6.73
C VAL A 278 -5.24 -22.55 -5.72
N GLY A 279 -4.41 -21.55 -5.48
CA GLY A 279 -4.82 -20.32 -4.83
C GLY A 279 -5.27 -19.31 -5.88
N TYR A 280 -6.27 -18.52 -5.56
CA TYR A 280 -6.79 -17.42 -6.38
C TYR A 280 -7.04 -16.20 -5.52
N ARG A 281 -6.75 -15.02 -6.06
CA ARG A 281 -7.04 -13.74 -5.43
C ARG A 281 -7.11 -12.66 -6.48
N SER A 282 -8.01 -11.67 -6.30
CA SER A 282 -8.03 -10.49 -7.16
C SER A 282 -8.01 -9.21 -6.33
N PHE A 283 -7.08 -8.33 -6.65
CA PHE A 283 -6.88 -7.06 -5.96
C PHE A 283 -6.07 -6.08 -6.80
N ASN A 284 -6.18 -4.80 -6.49
CA ASN A 284 -5.30 -3.76 -7.01
C ASN A 284 -5.12 -2.64 -5.97
N VAL A 285 -4.15 -1.76 -6.20
CA VAL A 285 -3.84 -0.62 -5.32
C VAL A 285 -3.94 0.70 -6.08
N SER A 286 -4.37 1.74 -5.40
CA SER A 286 -4.46 3.08 -5.99
C SER A 286 -4.05 4.17 -5.03
N ALA A 287 -3.35 5.16 -5.57
CA ALA A 287 -3.13 6.46 -4.96
C ALA A 287 -3.83 7.51 -5.83
N ALA A 288 -4.93 8.09 -5.33
CA ALA A 288 -5.73 9.03 -6.12
C ALA A 288 -5.16 10.45 -6.11
N ASP A 289 -4.70 10.93 -4.97
CA ASP A 289 -4.10 12.26 -4.80
C ASP A 289 -2.66 12.11 -4.28
N TRP A 290 -1.84 13.09 -4.49
CA TRP A 290 -0.43 13.14 -4.09
C TRP A 290 -0.18 13.96 -2.81
N ARG A 291 -1.08 14.85 -2.43
CA ARG A 291 -0.90 15.85 -1.35
C ARG A 291 -0.68 15.27 0.04
N TRP A 292 -0.92 13.99 0.22
CA TRP A 292 -0.68 13.29 1.50
C TRP A 292 0.77 12.87 1.71
N CYS A 293 1.61 12.93 0.67
CA CYS A 293 2.97 12.39 0.64
C CYS A 293 3.97 13.42 0.13
N PHE A 294 5.16 13.42 0.70
CA PHE A 294 6.36 14.06 0.16
C PHE A 294 7.48 13.03 0.13
N GLY A 295 8.10 12.81 -1.03
CA GLY A 295 9.15 11.82 -1.21
C GLY A 295 10.52 12.44 -1.46
N GLN A 296 11.57 11.75 -0.99
CA GLN A 296 12.96 12.04 -1.33
C GLN A 296 13.52 10.84 -2.09
N ASN A 297 14.21 11.14 -3.19
CA ASN A 297 14.93 10.16 -4.02
C ASN A 297 16.38 10.62 -4.16
N PRO A 298 17.22 10.34 -3.17
CA PRO A 298 18.65 10.60 -3.25
C PRO A 298 19.29 9.87 -4.42
N ALA A 299 20.36 10.42 -4.99
CA ALA A 299 21.08 9.85 -6.14
C ALA A 299 22.25 9.00 -5.67
#